data_51ad27994df07f0e65885522484e5eee
#
_entry.id   51ad27994df07f0e65885522484e5eee
#
_cell.length_a   1.000
_cell.length_b   1.000
_cell.length_c   1.000
_cell.angle_alpha   90.00
_cell.angle_beta   90.00
_cell.angle_gamma   90.00
#
_symmetry.space_group_name_H-M   'P 1'
#
loop_
_entity.id
_entity.type
_entity.pdbx_description
1 polymer ?
#
loop_
_entity_poly.entity_id
_entity_poly.type
_entity_poly.pdbx_seq_one_letter_code
_entity_poly.pdbx_strand_id
1 'polypeptide(L)'
;MGSASARGSDHIVSRLPLSWMEPGRRLASVVVEASGYSAVEEEHRAMESAGARILATLCAPSEGRVMCESIVDLGELDPRELESRLRSMKGIGSAEVREGAVRGFASLPGRTLEAAGARSILMTSRALRGMLLGMREFLGEEVGETALYYIGYYSGRGAAQEHDELLGPGAAPRVNFAVLQAHGYASSIEALRSPDGSRYRIEARDLVECDLLKGRMRGRTSHWFRGMLAGILEASEGGEWEVEEVECVNEGSDKCAFEARRRAPGPPAPGGQ
;
A
#
# COMPACT_ATOMS: atom_id res chain seq x y z
N MET A 1 -11.00 24.46 6.04
CA MET A 1 -11.79 23.61 6.92
C MET A 1 -12.72 22.78 6.03
N GLY A 2 -12.27 21.61 5.60
CA GLY A 2 -13.06 20.71 4.76
C GLY A 2 -13.74 19.69 5.66
N SER A 3 -15.05 19.58 5.55
CA SER A 3 -15.89 18.65 6.29
C SER A 3 -15.41 17.22 6.05
N ALA A 4 -15.03 16.51 7.11
CA ALA A 4 -14.89 15.08 7.09
C ALA A 4 -16.28 14.48 6.81
N SER A 5 -16.47 13.97 5.60
CA SER A 5 -17.61 13.10 5.27
C SER A 5 -17.59 11.93 6.25
N ALA A 6 -18.72 11.67 6.90
CA ALA A 6 -18.93 10.53 7.77
C ALA A 6 -18.71 9.24 6.96
N ARG A 7 -17.50 8.68 7.02
CA ARG A 7 -17.21 7.32 6.59
C ARG A 7 -17.68 6.40 7.68
N GLY A 8 -18.33 5.30 7.30
CA GLY A 8 -18.82 4.30 8.24
C GLY A 8 -17.72 3.83 9.20
N SER A 9 -18.11 3.37 10.37
CA SER A 9 -17.32 3.18 11.60
C SER A 9 -16.15 2.19 11.56
N ASP A 10 -15.83 1.60 10.41
CA ASP A 10 -14.87 0.47 10.34
C ASP A 10 -13.59 0.76 9.51
N HIS A 11 -13.37 1.99 9.05
CA HIS A 11 -12.16 2.29 8.27
C HIS A 11 -10.98 2.63 9.18
N ILE A 12 -10.07 1.65 9.35
CA ILE A 12 -8.82 1.84 10.09
C ILE A 12 -7.80 2.56 9.21
N VAL A 13 -7.31 3.72 9.68
CA VAL A 13 -6.21 4.43 9.02
C VAL A 13 -4.89 4.06 9.71
N SER A 14 -4.09 3.22 9.08
CA SER A 14 -2.73 2.91 9.53
C SER A 14 -1.77 4.01 9.10
N ARG A 15 -1.02 4.57 10.05
CA ARG A 15 -0.01 5.59 9.79
C ARG A 15 1.37 4.98 9.90
N LEU A 16 2.09 4.93 8.78
CA LEU A 16 3.45 4.40 8.75
C LEU A 16 4.43 5.51 9.17
N PRO A 17 5.38 5.25 10.08
CA PRO A 17 6.34 6.24 10.57
C PRO A 17 7.52 6.47 9.62
N LEU A 18 7.31 6.39 8.30
CA LEU A 18 8.38 6.59 7.31
C LEU A 18 8.69 8.06 7.10
N SER A 19 7.66 8.90 7.12
CA SER A 19 7.75 10.35 7.09
C SER A 19 6.52 10.97 7.75
N TRP A 20 6.65 12.13 8.34
CA TRP A 20 5.59 12.81 9.08
C TRP A 20 5.58 14.30 8.82
N MET A 21 4.39 14.87 8.70
CA MET A 21 4.19 16.31 8.55
C MET A 21 3.19 16.81 9.59
N GLU A 22 3.64 17.71 10.45
CA GLU A 22 2.80 18.43 11.42
C GLU A 22 3.36 19.84 11.58
N PRO A 23 2.79 20.85 10.85
CA PRO A 23 3.31 22.20 10.84
C PRO A 23 3.46 22.79 12.24
N GLY A 24 4.57 23.50 12.48
CA GLY A 24 4.86 24.16 13.75
C GLY A 24 5.51 23.28 14.81
N ARG A 25 5.59 21.95 14.63
CA ARG A 25 6.23 21.02 15.55
C ARG A 25 7.74 20.88 15.30
N ARG A 26 8.49 20.48 16.32
CA ARG A 26 9.89 20.06 16.21
C ARG A 26 9.94 18.55 16.09
N LEU A 27 9.88 18.06 14.86
CA LEU A 27 9.83 16.63 14.59
C LEU A 27 11.22 16.04 14.40
N ALA A 28 11.42 14.83 14.94
CA ALA A 28 12.60 14.02 14.76
C ALA A 28 12.26 12.57 14.44
N SER A 29 13.18 11.89 13.79
CA SER A 29 13.21 10.43 13.72
C SER A 29 14.13 9.89 14.81
N VAL A 30 13.72 8.81 15.45
CA VAL A 30 14.49 8.05 16.43
C VAL A 30 14.60 6.62 15.92
N VAL A 31 15.83 6.13 15.78
CA VAL A 31 16.11 4.75 15.37
C VAL A 31 16.89 4.08 16.48
N VAL A 32 16.39 2.98 17.01
CA VAL A 32 16.97 2.27 18.14
C VAL A 32 17.10 0.79 17.82
N GLU A 33 18.27 0.23 18.14
CA GLU A 33 18.50 -1.21 18.17
C GLU A 33 18.46 -1.69 19.63
N ALA A 34 17.44 -2.47 19.97
CA ALA A 34 17.19 -2.93 21.33
C ALA A 34 17.42 -4.45 21.45
N SER A 35 17.77 -4.92 22.64
CA SER A 35 17.95 -6.35 22.94
C SER A 35 16.65 -7.15 22.97
N GLY A 36 15.51 -6.49 22.99
CA GLY A 36 14.17 -7.07 23.00
C GLY A 36 13.10 -6.03 23.25
N TYR A 37 11.83 -6.43 23.16
CA TYR A 37 10.68 -5.52 23.32
C TYR A 37 10.59 -4.86 24.70
N SER A 38 11.06 -5.50 25.78
CA SER A 38 11.11 -4.87 27.11
C SER A 38 12.04 -3.64 27.14
N ALA A 39 13.17 -3.70 26.43
CA ALA A 39 14.06 -2.54 26.31
C ALA A 39 13.43 -1.42 25.48
N VAL A 40 12.61 -1.76 24.47
CA VAL A 40 11.82 -0.80 23.69
C VAL A 40 10.77 -0.09 24.56
N GLU A 41 10.07 -0.82 25.42
CA GLU A 41 9.12 -0.20 26.36
C GLU A 41 9.79 0.79 27.32
N GLU A 42 11.00 0.45 27.82
CA GLU A 42 11.79 1.34 28.66
C GLU A 42 12.27 2.58 27.90
N GLU A 43 12.67 2.39 26.65
CA GLU A 43 13.07 3.47 25.74
C GLU A 43 11.92 4.44 25.48
N HIS A 44 10.73 3.95 25.17
CA HIS A 44 9.53 4.77 24.98
C HIS A 44 9.21 5.58 26.25
N ARG A 45 9.22 4.93 27.41
CA ARG A 45 9.02 5.64 28.70
C ARG A 45 10.09 6.70 28.96
N ALA A 46 11.34 6.43 28.57
CA ALA A 46 12.42 7.39 28.72
C ALA A 46 12.24 8.62 27.82
N MET A 47 11.79 8.42 26.56
CA MET A 47 11.46 9.52 25.65
C MET A 47 10.32 10.39 26.21
N GLU A 48 9.21 9.77 26.61
CA GLU A 48 8.05 10.48 27.16
C GLU A 48 8.39 11.21 28.46
N SER A 49 9.16 10.57 29.36
CA SER A 49 9.61 11.19 30.62
C SER A 49 10.55 12.37 30.38
N ALA A 50 11.28 12.39 29.29
CA ALA A 50 12.10 13.51 28.86
C ALA A 50 11.28 14.65 28.24
N GLY A 51 9.99 14.43 27.92
CA GLY A 51 9.10 15.41 27.32
C GLY A 51 8.92 15.27 25.81
N ALA A 52 9.48 14.25 25.17
CA ALA A 52 9.16 13.93 23.79
C ALA A 52 7.77 13.29 23.68
N ARG A 53 7.06 13.58 22.61
CA ARG A 53 5.78 12.93 22.29
C ARG A 53 5.98 11.98 21.12
N ILE A 54 5.78 10.69 21.34
CA ILE A 54 5.83 9.67 20.28
C ILE A 54 4.57 9.81 19.41
N LEU A 55 4.77 9.96 18.10
CA LEU A 55 3.68 10.14 17.14
C LEU A 55 3.35 8.84 16.41
N ALA A 56 4.38 8.06 16.09
CA ALA A 56 4.23 6.74 15.49
C ALA A 56 5.52 5.93 15.70
N THR A 57 5.39 4.61 15.82
CA THR A 57 6.49 3.68 15.97
C THR A 57 6.26 2.45 15.11
N LEU A 58 7.35 1.93 14.54
CA LEU A 58 7.41 0.64 13.88
C LEU A 58 8.58 -0.14 14.47
N CYS A 59 8.32 -1.35 14.99
CA CYS A 59 9.35 -2.22 15.52
C CYS A 59 9.29 -3.58 14.81
N ALA A 60 10.46 -4.11 14.46
CA ALA A 60 10.59 -5.41 13.85
C ALA A 60 11.80 -6.17 14.41
N PRO A 61 11.73 -7.52 14.49
CA PRO A 61 12.90 -8.33 14.79
C PRO A 61 13.96 -8.15 13.69
N SER A 62 15.23 -8.06 14.10
CA SER A 62 16.38 -7.96 13.22
C SER A 62 17.58 -8.65 13.87
N GLU A 63 18.08 -9.75 13.30
CA GLU A 63 19.30 -10.46 13.71
C GLU A 63 19.38 -10.76 15.23
N GLY A 64 18.25 -11.21 15.83
CA GLY A 64 18.18 -11.54 17.28
C GLY A 64 18.01 -10.33 18.19
N ARG A 65 17.81 -9.14 17.62
CA ARG A 65 17.49 -7.88 18.30
C ARG A 65 16.13 -7.35 17.80
N VAL A 66 15.74 -6.19 18.30
CA VAL A 66 14.58 -5.45 17.82
C VAL A 66 15.04 -4.10 17.30
N MET A 67 14.78 -3.84 16.04
CA MET A 67 14.94 -2.51 15.46
C MET A 67 13.63 -1.73 15.64
N CYS A 68 13.67 -0.60 16.32
CA CYS A 68 12.53 0.30 16.47
C CYS A 68 12.81 1.65 15.83
N GLU A 69 11.80 2.14 15.16
CA GLU A 69 11.81 3.37 14.37
C GLU A 69 10.62 4.22 14.76
N SER A 70 10.88 5.38 15.31
CA SER A 70 9.84 6.28 15.80
C SER A 70 9.93 7.65 15.16
N ILE A 71 8.80 8.28 14.97
CA ILE A 71 8.70 9.73 14.75
C ILE A 71 8.21 10.35 16.04
N VAL A 72 8.91 11.37 16.49
CA VAL A 72 8.64 12.06 17.75
C VAL A 72 8.54 13.56 17.55
N ASP A 73 7.72 14.23 18.38
CA ASP A 73 7.78 15.68 18.59
C ASP A 73 8.72 15.93 19.78
N LEU A 74 9.83 16.59 19.52
CA LEU A 74 10.86 16.88 20.53
C LEU A 74 10.41 17.94 21.55
N GLY A 75 9.41 18.79 21.21
CA GLY A 75 9.13 19.96 22.03
C GLY A 75 10.39 20.84 22.19
N GLU A 76 10.88 20.99 23.41
CA GLU A 76 12.08 21.78 23.73
C GLU A 76 13.34 20.90 23.90
N LEU A 77 13.25 19.58 23.76
CA LEU A 77 14.37 18.67 23.96
C LEU A 77 15.49 18.89 22.94
N ASP A 78 16.74 18.81 23.40
CA ASP A 78 17.90 18.71 22.52
C ASP A 78 18.00 17.28 21.95
N PRO A 79 18.06 17.10 20.64
CA PRO A 79 18.14 15.78 20.03
C PRO A 79 19.41 15.02 20.40
N ARG A 80 20.54 15.71 20.66
CA ARG A 80 21.80 15.08 21.07
C ARG A 80 21.73 14.61 22.51
N GLU A 81 21.06 15.36 23.38
CA GLU A 81 20.84 14.96 24.78
C GLU A 81 19.93 13.73 24.83
N LEU A 82 18.84 13.72 24.05
CA LEU A 82 17.97 12.56 23.94
C LEU A 82 18.73 11.35 23.43
N GLU A 83 19.51 11.49 22.35
CA GLU A 83 20.33 10.40 21.79
C GLU A 83 21.31 9.83 22.82
N SER A 84 22.05 10.69 23.55
CA SER A 84 22.98 10.28 24.56
C SER A 84 22.31 9.51 25.69
N ARG A 85 21.12 9.97 26.12
CA ARG A 85 20.32 9.30 27.15
C ARG A 85 19.88 7.91 26.67
N LEU A 86 19.36 7.78 25.45
CA LEU A 86 18.93 6.49 24.91
C LEU A 86 20.10 5.51 24.78
N ARG A 87 21.25 5.97 24.30
CA ARG A 87 22.47 5.13 24.19
C ARG A 87 23.00 4.63 25.54
N SER A 88 22.74 5.34 26.63
CA SER A 88 23.16 4.93 27.97
C SER A 88 22.24 3.90 28.62
N MET A 89 21.10 3.61 28.02
CA MET A 89 20.13 2.69 28.62
C MET A 89 20.56 1.23 28.45
N LYS A 90 20.29 0.44 29.49
CA LYS A 90 20.54 -1.00 29.46
C LYS A 90 19.66 -1.66 28.40
N GLY A 91 20.26 -2.52 27.57
CA GLY A 91 19.55 -3.23 26.52
C GLY A 91 19.41 -2.46 25.21
N ILE A 92 19.89 -1.22 25.12
CA ILE A 92 20.02 -0.46 23.88
C ILE A 92 21.42 -0.68 23.30
N GLY A 93 21.50 -1.21 22.09
CA GLY A 93 22.74 -1.43 21.35
C GLY A 93 23.18 -0.19 20.58
N SER A 94 22.25 0.47 19.96
CA SER A 94 22.46 1.74 19.26
C SER A 94 21.21 2.63 19.34
N ALA A 95 21.40 3.94 19.28
CA ALA A 95 20.34 4.92 19.16
C ALA A 95 20.81 6.06 18.28
N GLU A 96 19.94 6.56 17.43
CA GLU A 96 20.16 7.71 16.57
C GLU A 96 18.92 8.62 16.61
N VAL A 97 19.13 9.91 16.87
CA VAL A 97 18.07 10.93 16.86
C VAL A 97 18.40 11.98 15.83
N ARG A 98 17.55 12.09 14.81
CA ARG A 98 17.70 13.08 13.73
C ARG A 98 16.52 14.04 13.72
N GLU A 99 16.78 15.29 14.07
CA GLU A 99 15.80 16.36 13.87
C GLU A 99 15.55 16.56 12.37
N GLY A 100 14.30 16.81 12.00
CA GLY A 100 13.92 17.05 10.60
C GLY A 100 14.60 18.31 10.03
N ALA A 101 15.00 18.25 8.77
CA ALA A 101 15.67 19.38 8.10
C ALA A 101 14.78 20.63 8.00
N VAL A 102 13.47 20.47 8.12
CA VAL A 102 12.48 21.56 8.09
C VAL A 102 11.53 21.38 9.27
N ARG A 103 11.24 22.49 9.97
CA ARG A 103 10.27 22.48 11.08
C ARG A 103 8.91 21.98 10.60
N GLY A 104 8.35 21.01 11.30
CA GLY A 104 7.10 20.35 10.93
C GLY A 104 7.23 19.18 9.97
N PHE A 105 8.47 18.73 9.67
CA PHE A 105 8.71 17.55 8.88
C PHE A 105 9.81 16.68 9.51
N ALA A 106 9.60 15.38 9.55
CA ALA A 106 10.65 14.39 9.81
C ALA A 106 10.48 13.18 8.90
N SER A 107 11.58 12.52 8.59
CA SER A 107 11.60 11.24 7.87
C SER A 107 12.63 10.32 8.48
N LEU A 108 12.35 9.03 8.37
CA LEU A 108 13.35 8.01 8.70
C LEU A 108 14.51 8.07 7.69
N PRO A 109 15.74 7.66 8.07
CA PRO A 109 16.86 7.58 7.15
C PRO A 109 16.56 6.63 5.97
N GLY A 110 17.25 6.84 4.86
CA GLY A 110 17.06 6.05 3.63
C GLY A 110 17.21 4.54 3.87
N ARG A 111 16.27 3.78 3.33
CA ARG A 111 16.16 2.33 3.51
C ARG A 111 15.53 1.66 2.30
N THR A 112 15.68 0.36 2.21
CA THR A 112 14.86 -0.47 1.35
C THR A 112 13.58 -0.84 2.11
N LEU A 113 12.43 -0.57 1.52
CA LEU A 113 11.14 -1.04 2.02
C LEU A 113 10.88 -2.43 1.46
N GLU A 114 10.33 -3.28 2.30
CA GLU A 114 9.88 -4.62 1.92
C GLU A 114 8.45 -4.83 2.44
N ALA A 115 7.59 -5.38 1.60
CA ALA A 115 6.25 -5.78 1.97
C ALA A 115 5.88 -7.06 1.21
N ALA A 116 5.27 -8.02 1.90
CA ALA A 116 4.91 -9.33 1.33
C ALA A 116 6.08 -10.07 0.68
N GLY A 117 7.31 -9.95 1.25
CA GLY A 117 8.52 -10.61 0.74
C GLY A 117 9.20 -9.90 -0.45
N ALA A 118 8.63 -8.80 -0.93
CA ALA A 118 9.14 -8.08 -2.09
C ALA A 118 9.62 -6.68 -1.75
N ARG A 119 10.66 -6.22 -2.47
CA ARG A 119 11.06 -4.81 -2.42
C ARG A 119 9.92 -3.91 -2.87
N SER A 120 9.56 -2.96 -2.03
CA SER A 120 8.40 -2.11 -2.22
C SER A 120 8.75 -0.63 -2.26
N ILE A 121 7.87 0.15 -2.85
CA ILE A 121 7.89 1.62 -2.81
C ILE A 121 6.55 2.11 -2.27
N LEU A 122 6.56 3.22 -1.54
CA LEU A 122 5.35 3.90 -1.12
C LEU A 122 5.03 5.02 -2.11
N MET A 123 3.81 5.01 -2.63
CA MET A 123 3.30 6.06 -3.50
C MET A 123 2.13 6.76 -2.83
N THR A 124 2.16 8.09 -2.78
CA THR A 124 1.03 8.86 -2.24
C THR A 124 -0.13 8.88 -3.24
N SER A 125 -1.35 8.99 -2.75
CA SER A 125 -2.56 9.13 -3.56
C SER A 125 -2.48 10.31 -4.56
N ARG A 126 -1.80 11.39 -4.19
CA ARG A 126 -1.58 12.54 -5.08
C ARG A 126 -0.68 12.20 -6.26
N ALA A 127 0.42 11.47 -6.04
CA ALA A 127 1.31 11.01 -7.10
C ALA A 127 0.59 10.02 -8.03
N LEU A 128 -0.11 9.04 -7.46
CA LEU A 128 -0.91 8.08 -8.23
C LEU A 128 -1.96 8.80 -9.10
N ARG A 129 -2.71 9.76 -8.54
CA ARG A 129 -3.67 10.55 -9.32
C ARG A 129 -2.99 11.29 -10.48
N GLY A 130 -1.80 11.86 -10.24
CA GLY A 130 -1.01 12.50 -11.30
C GLY A 130 -0.68 11.54 -12.44
N MET A 131 -0.31 10.30 -12.13
CA MET A 131 -0.06 9.26 -13.14
C MET A 131 -1.34 8.89 -13.90
N LEU A 132 -2.44 8.62 -13.19
CA LEU A 132 -3.71 8.20 -13.80
C LEU A 132 -4.29 9.26 -14.75
N LEU A 133 -4.23 10.55 -14.36
CA LEU A 133 -4.71 11.65 -15.19
C LEU A 133 -3.71 11.99 -16.28
N GLY A 134 -2.40 12.03 -15.97
CA GLY A 134 -1.35 12.38 -16.93
C GLY A 134 -1.26 11.40 -18.10
N MET A 135 -1.49 10.10 -17.88
CA MET A 135 -1.57 9.12 -18.97
C MET A 135 -2.70 9.44 -19.95
N ARG A 136 -3.87 9.80 -19.45
CA ARG A 136 -5.02 10.17 -20.29
C ARG A 136 -4.80 11.52 -21.00
N GLU A 137 -4.23 12.48 -20.29
CA GLU A 137 -3.93 13.81 -20.84
C GLU A 137 -2.89 13.74 -21.97
N PHE A 138 -1.83 12.96 -21.77
CA PHE A 138 -0.72 12.87 -22.75
C PHE A 138 -1.05 11.99 -23.95
N LEU A 139 -1.72 10.86 -23.76
CA LEU A 139 -2.01 9.87 -24.82
C LEU A 139 -3.41 10.04 -25.43
N GLY A 140 -4.26 10.87 -24.84
CA GLY A 140 -5.70 10.88 -25.10
C GLY A 140 -6.42 9.79 -24.27
N GLU A 141 -7.74 9.95 -24.12
CA GLU A 141 -8.52 9.13 -23.19
C GLU A 141 -8.44 7.64 -23.53
N GLU A 142 -8.78 7.25 -24.74
CA GLU A 142 -8.85 5.84 -25.18
C GLU A 142 -7.48 5.11 -25.07
N VAL A 143 -6.41 5.75 -25.58
CA VAL A 143 -5.06 5.17 -25.52
C VAL A 143 -4.53 5.15 -24.09
N GLY A 144 -4.79 6.22 -23.31
CA GLY A 144 -4.42 6.32 -21.91
C GLY A 144 -5.08 5.23 -21.04
N GLU A 145 -6.35 4.95 -21.26
CA GLU A 145 -7.09 3.87 -20.60
C GLU A 145 -6.54 2.48 -20.94
N THR A 146 -6.24 2.27 -22.22
CA THR A 146 -5.59 1.03 -22.69
C THR A 146 -4.21 0.86 -22.06
N ALA A 147 -3.41 1.92 -22.02
CA ALA A 147 -2.10 1.90 -21.38
C ALA A 147 -2.20 1.58 -19.88
N LEU A 148 -3.12 2.21 -19.15
CA LEU A 148 -3.38 1.94 -17.74
C LEU A 148 -3.79 0.49 -17.51
N TYR A 149 -4.65 -0.06 -18.36
CA TYR A 149 -5.04 -1.47 -18.29
C TYR A 149 -3.82 -2.39 -18.40
N TYR A 150 -2.96 -2.18 -19.40
CA TYR A 150 -1.78 -3.04 -19.57
C TYR A 150 -0.72 -2.85 -18.48
N ILE A 151 -0.54 -1.63 -17.96
CA ILE A 151 0.31 -1.40 -16.78
C ILE A 151 -0.22 -2.22 -15.59
N GLY A 152 -1.52 -2.19 -15.36
CA GLY A 152 -2.18 -3.00 -14.34
C GLY A 152 -2.00 -4.49 -14.60
N TYR A 153 -2.25 -4.94 -15.83
CA TYR A 153 -2.13 -6.35 -16.22
C TYR A 153 -0.74 -6.93 -15.93
N TYR A 154 0.32 -6.26 -16.37
CA TYR A 154 1.67 -6.75 -16.12
C TYR A 154 2.06 -6.67 -14.64
N SER A 155 1.59 -5.66 -13.91
CA SER A 155 1.80 -5.57 -12.46
C SER A 155 1.12 -6.72 -11.71
N GLY A 156 -0.15 -6.98 -12.01
CA GLY A 156 -0.91 -8.07 -11.40
C GLY A 156 -0.36 -9.45 -11.72
N ARG A 157 0.03 -9.66 -12.98
CA ARG A 157 0.66 -10.91 -13.43
C ARG A 157 1.98 -11.19 -12.72
N GLY A 158 2.85 -10.17 -12.63
CA GLY A 158 4.15 -10.31 -11.94
C GLY A 158 3.98 -10.63 -10.46
N ALA A 159 3.09 -9.91 -9.76
CA ALA A 159 2.80 -10.17 -8.35
C ALA A 159 2.23 -11.59 -8.12
N ALA A 160 1.36 -12.06 -9.00
CA ALA A 160 0.78 -13.40 -8.89
C ALA A 160 1.83 -14.50 -9.09
N GLN A 161 2.74 -14.34 -10.06
CA GLN A 161 3.83 -15.27 -10.28
C GLN A 161 4.74 -15.36 -9.04
N GLU A 162 5.13 -14.23 -8.47
CA GLU A 162 5.95 -14.18 -7.26
C GLU A 162 5.27 -14.87 -6.07
N HIS A 163 3.98 -14.63 -5.86
CA HIS A 163 3.25 -15.27 -4.76
C HIS A 163 3.08 -16.78 -4.96
N ASP A 164 2.88 -17.24 -6.19
CA ASP A 164 2.82 -18.68 -6.48
C ASP A 164 4.19 -19.37 -6.33
N GLU A 165 5.28 -18.69 -6.65
CA GLU A 165 6.65 -19.18 -6.39
C GLU A 165 6.93 -19.33 -4.90
N LEU A 166 6.47 -18.38 -4.07
CA LEU A 166 6.71 -18.37 -2.62
C LEU A 166 5.79 -19.34 -1.85
N LEU A 167 4.53 -19.45 -2.22
CA LEU A 167 3.48 -20.11 -1.44
C LEU A 167 2.92 -21.37 -2.10
N GLY A 168 3.31 -21.65 -3.34
CA GLY A 168 2.84 -22.77 -4.14
C GLY A 168 1.68 -22.40 -5.09
N PRO A 169 1.48 -23.21 -6.15
CA PRO A 169 0.50 -22.95 -7.18
C PRO A 169 -0.93 -22.81 -6.67
N GLY A 170 -1.65 -21.84 -7.19
CA GLY A 170 -3.07 -21.60 -6.87
C GLY A 170 -3.32 -20.80 -5.59
N ALA A 171 -2.27 -20.40 -4.86
CA ALA A 171 -2.39 -19.50 -3.72
C ALA A 171 -2.65 -18.05 -4.14
N ALA A 172 -2.09 -17.67 -5.29
CA ALA A 172 -1.97 -16.28 -5.72
C ALA A 172 -3.28 -15.48 -5.77
N PRO A 173 -4.44 -15.93 -6.26
CA PRO A 173 -5.62 -15.07 -6.30
C PRO A 173 -6.00 -14.54 -4.93
N ARG A 174 -6.07 -15.42 -3.93
CA ARG A 174 -6.44 -15.05 -2.55
C ARG A 174 -5.39 -14.18 -1.89
N VAL A 175 -4.11 -14.53 -2.08
CA VAL A 175 -2.98 -13.76 -1.53
C VAL A 175 -2.95 -12.36 -2.14
N ASN A 176 -3.05 -12.26 -3.46
CA ASN A 176 -3.05 -10.96 -4.15
C ASN A 176 -4.19 -10.05 -3.70
N PHE A 177 -5.44 -10.57 -3.57
CA PHE A 177 -6.55 -9.76 -3.09
C PHE A 177 -6.34 -9.28 -1.65
N ALA A 178 -5.80 -10.12 -0.77
CA ALA A 178 -5.45 -9.74 0.58
C ALA A 178 -4.32 -8.69 0.61
N VAL A 179 -3.29 -8.85 -0.21
CA VAL A 179 -2.17 -7.91 -0.34
C VAL A 179 -2.64 -6.56 -0.88
N LEU A 180 -3.46 -6.55 -1.94
CA LEU A 180 -4.04 -5.31 -2.48
C LEU A 180 -4.85 -4.56 -1.42
N GLN A 181 -5.64 -5.27 -0.62
CA GLN A 181 -6.38 -4.67 0.50
C GLN A 181 -5.44 -4.13 1.58
N ALA A 182 -4.46 -4.92 2.02
CA ALA A 182 -3.48 -4.52 3.05
C ALA A 182 -2.61 -3.33 2.60
N HIS A 183 -2.32 -3.22 1.31
CA HIS A 183 -1.55 -2.12 0.73
C HIS A 183 -2.38 -0.87 0.39
N GLY A 184 -3.69 -0.88 0.70
CA GLY A 184 -4.56 0.28 0.57
C GLY A 184 -5.10 0.56 -0.84
N TYR A 185 -5.14 -0.46 -1.71
CA TYR A 185 -5.82 -0.32 -3.01
C TYR A 185 -7.33 -0.22 -2.86
N ALA A 186 -7.89 -0.90 -1.88
CA ALA A 186 -9.30 -0.83 -1.50
C ALA A 186 -9.45 -1.13 -0.01
N SER A 187 -10.52 -0.66 0.65
CA SER A 187 -10.80 -0.99 2.05
C SER A 187 -11.31 -2.42 2.21
N SER A 188 -11.97 -2.96 1.19
CA SER A 188 -12.33 -4.38 1.10
C SER A 188 -12.31 -4.86 -0.34
N ILE A 189 -11.91 -6.12 -0.52
CA ILE A 189 -11.98 -6.85 -1.79
C ILE A 189 -12.61 -8.21 -1.50
N GLU A 190 -13.77 -8.46 -2.06
CA GLU A 190 -14.48 -9.73 -1.98
C GLU A 190 -14.53 -10.39 -3.35
N ALA A 191 -14.15 -11.66 -3.44
CA ALA A 191 -14.11 -12.39 -4.70
C ALA A 191 -14.89 -13.70 -4.56
N LEU A 192 -15.90 -13.86 -5.41
CA LEU A 192 -16.71 -15.07 -5.52
C LEU A 192 -16.37 -15.79 -6.82
N ARG A 193 -15.86 -17.00 -6.72
CA ARG A 193 -15.54 -17.88 -7.85
C ARG A 193 -16.72 -18.76 -8.16
N SER A 194 -17.07 -18.89 -9.45
CA SER A 194 -18.09 -19.86 -9.88
C SER A 194 -17.67 -21.31 -9.62
N PRO A 195 -18.62 -22.24 -9.40
CA PRO A 195 -18.31 -23.65 -9.12
C PRO A 195 -17.46 -24.33 -10.20
N ASP A 196 -17.64 -23.95 -11.46
CA ASP A 196 -16.88 -24.46 -12.61
C ASP A 196 -15.52 -23.79 -12.79
N GLY A 197 -15.21 -22.77 -11.98
CA GLY A 197 -13.96 -22.03 -12.02
C GLY A 197 -13.79 -21.13 -13.26
N SER A 198 -14.83 -20.93 -14.06
CA SER A 198 -14.76 -20.15 -15.31
C SER A 198 -15.02 -18.66 -15.11
N ARG A 199 -15.51 -18.25 -13.93
CA ARG A 199 -15.90 -16.86 -13.66
C ARG A 199 -15.54 -16.45 -12.24
N TYR A 200 -15.31 -15.14 -12.08
CA TYR A 200 -15.24 -14.45 -10.80
C TYR A 200 -16.16 -13.25 -10.80
N ARG A 201 -16.82 -12.98 -9.69
CA ARG A 201 -17.36 -11.67 -9.34
C ARG A 201 -16.51 -11.10 -8.23
N ILE A 202 -15.94 -9.92 -8.47
CA ILE A 202 -15.00 -9.25 -7.55
C ILE A 202 -15.61 -7.91 -7.20
N GLU A 203 -15.80 -7.65 -5.91
CA GLU A 203 -16.34 -6.39 -5.39
C GLU A 203 -15.28 -5.67 -4.58
N ALA A 204 -15.10 -4.36 -4.82
CA ALA A 204 -14.12 -3.53 -4.12
C ALA A 204 -14.80 -2.27 -3.57
N ARG A 205 -14.55 -1.97 -2.28
CA ARG A 205 -15.01 -0.74 -1.64
C ARG A 205 -13.84 0.21 -1.45
N ASP A 206 -14.12 1.51 -1.53
CA ASP A 206 -13.12 2.58 -1.43
C ASP A 206 -11.92 2.33 -2.35
N LEU A 207 -12.18 1.89 -3.58
CA LEU A 207 -11.15 1.60 -4.57
C LEU A 207 -10.38 2.87 -4.90
N VAL A 208 -9.07 2.87 -4.62
CA VAL A 208 -8.21 4.06 -4.70
C VAL A 208 -8.25 4.72 -6.08
N GLU A 209 -8.26 3.95 -7.18
CA GLU A 209 -8.33 4.50 -8.54
C GLU A 209 -9.60 5.33 -8.73
N CYS A 210 -10.76 4.79 -8.36
CA CYS A 210 -12.04 5.48 -8.49
C CYS A 210 -12.16 6.67 -7.55
N ASP A 211 -11.70 6.55 -6.31
CA ASP A 211 -11.72 7.64 -5.34
C ASP A 211 -10.90 8.85 -5.79
N LEU A 212 -9.74 8.60 -6.41
CA LEU A 212 -8.86 9.65 -6.93
C LEU A 212 -9.44 10.38 -8.16
N LEU A 213 -10.31 9.71 -8.91
CA LEU A 213 -10.94 10.23 -10.13
C LEU A 213 -12.34 10.79 -9.86
N LYS A 214 -12.88 10.59 -8.65
CA LYS A 214 -14.23 11.04 -8.26
C LYS A 214 -14.42 12.53 -8.47
N GLY A 215 -15.51 12.89 -9.16
CA GLY A 215 -15.85 14.28 -9.49
C GLY A 215 -15.02 14.88 -10.63
N ARG A 216 -14.04 14.15 -11.18
CA ARG A 216 -13.22 14.56 -12.33
C ARG A 216 -13.55 13.78 -13.58
N MET A 217 -13.86 12.52 -13.43
CA MET A 217 -14.29 11.62 -14.49
C MET A 217 -15.64 10.99 -14.14
N ARG A 218 -16.36 10.60 -15.16
CA ARG A 218 -17.62 9.86 -15.04
C ARG A 218 -17.47 8.54 -15.77
N GLY A 219 -18.31 7.58 -15.40
CA GLY A 219 -18.28 6.25 -16.03
C GLY A 219 -17.40 5.27 -15.25
N ARG A 220 -17.08 4.18 -15.90
CA ARG A 220 -16.26 3.10 -15.37
C ARG A 220 -14.80 3.45 -15.57
N THR A 221 -14.10 3.80 -14.50
CA THR A 221 -12.79 4.43 -14.55
C THR A 221 -11.63 3.56 -14.05
N SER A 222 -11.92 2.32 -13.59
CA SER A 222 -10.93 1.43 -12.95
C SER A 222 -10.10 0.62 -13.96
N HIS A 223 -9.52 1.27 -14.96
CA HIS A 223 -8.78 0.57 -16.02
C HIS A 223 -7.50 -0.09 -15.50
N TRP A 224 -6.76 0.57 -14.63
CA TRP A 224 -5.55 0.03 -14.02
C TRP A 224 -5.86 -1.16 -13.11
N PHE A 225 -6.84 -1.01 -12.21
CA PHE A 225 -7.22 -2.09 -11.30
C PHE A 225 -7.84 -3.28 -12.06
N ARG A 226 -8.66 -3.02 -13.08
CA ARG A 226 -9.21 -4.04 -13.97
C ARG A 226 -8.12 -4.85 -14.67
N GLY A 227 -7.07 -4.18 -15.15
CA GLY A 227 -5.90 -4.84 -15.70
C GLY A 227 -5.19 -5.73 -14.68
N MET A 228 -4.98 -5.23 -13.44
CA MET A 228 -4.39 -6.03 -12.37
C MET A 228 -5.16 -7.32 -12.12
N LEU A 229 -6.49 -7.25 -12.02
CA LEU A 229 -7.33 -8.42 -11.83
C LEU A 229 -7.15 -9.44 -12.97
N ALA A 230 -7.11 -8.99 -14.21
CA ALA A 230 -6.89 -9.86 -15.37
C ALA A 230 -5.51 -10.55 -15.29
N GLY A 231 -4.46 -9.80 -15.01
CA GLY A 231 -3.09 -10.34 -14.88
C GLY A 231 -2.95 -11.34 -13.73
N ILE A 232 -3.55 -11.07 -12.57
CA ILE A 232 -3.59 -11.98 -11.43
C ILE A 232 -4.27 -13.30 -11.80
N LEU A 233 -5.48 -13.23 -12.39
CA LEU A 233 -6.24 -14.42 -12.72
C LEU A 233 -5.57 -15.24 -13.81
N GLU A 234 -4.99 -14.61 -14.82
CA GLU A 234 -4.27 -15.31 -15.89
C GLU A 234 -3.05 -16.07 -15.34
N ALA A 235 -2.23 -15.42 -14.52
CA ALA A 235 -1.04 -16.06 -13.95
C ALA A 235 -1.39 -17.22 -13.01
N SER A 236 -2.44 -17.06 -12.21
CA SER A 236 -2.77 -18.03 -11.15
C SER A 236 -3.68 -19.17 -11.60
N GLU A 237 -4.61 -18.90 -12.50
CA GLU A 237 -5.64 -19.86 -12.94
C GLU A 237 -5.34 -20.41 -14.34
N GLY A 238 -4.40 -19.78 -15.05
CA GLY A 238 -4.10 -20.09 -16.47
C GLY A 238 -5.19 -19.66 -17.43
N GLY A 239 -4.86 -19.65 -18.73
CA GLY A 239 -5.74 -19.19 -19.79
C GLY A 239 -5.89 -17.67 -19.85
N GLU A 240 -6.61 -17.16 -20.83
CA GLU A 240 -6.90 -15.72 -20.94
C GLU A 240 -8.14 -15.36 -20.11
N TRP A 241 -8.10 -14.22 -19.41
CA TRP A 241 -9.21 -13.72 -18.62
C TRP A 241 -9.64 -12.35 -19.12
N GLU A 242 -10.92 -12.24 -19.43
CA GLU A 242 -11.57 -10.96 -19.72
C GLU A 242 -12.22 -10.43 -18.45
N VAL A 243 -11.83 -9.22 -18.06
CA VAL A 243 -12.37 -8.55 -16.87
C VAL A 243 -13.11 -7.29 -17.29
N GLU A 244 -14.35 -7.18 -16.90
CA GLU A 244 -15.21 -6.02 -17.14
C GLU A 244 -15.60 -5.38 -15.81
N GLU A 245 -15.49 -4.05 -15.69
CA GLU A 245 -16.08 -3.31 -14.59
C GLU A 245 -17.59 -3.17 -14.86
N VAL A 246 -18.44 -3.72 -14.01
CA VAL A 246 -19.92 -3.74 -14.20
C VAL A 246 -20.62 -2.72 -13.31
N GLU A 247 -20.02 -2.30 -12.20
CA GLU A 247 -20.49 -1.24 -11.33
C GLU A 247 -19.32 -0.33 -10.92
N CYS A 248 -19.53 0.98 -10.85
CA CYS A 248 -18.51 1.94 -10.47
C CYS A 248 -19.08 3.05 -9.57
N VAL A 249 -18.33 3.44 -8.54
CA VAL A 249 -18.72 4.57 -7.67
C VAL A 249 -18.78 5.90 -8.43
N ASN A 250 -18.07 6.03 -9.56
CA ASN A 250 -18.11 7.21 -10.43
C ASN A 250 -19.34 7.22 -11.35
N GLU A 251 -20.11 6.13 -11.40
CA GLU A 251 -21.46 6.06 -12.01
C GLU A 251 -22.58 6.18 -10.97
N GLY A 252 -22.23 6.29 -9.68
CA GLY A 252 -23.21 6.44 -8.59
C GLY A 252 -23.47 5.18 -7.79
N SER A 253 -22.75 4.08 -8.05
CA SER A 253 -22.83 2.85 -7.23
C SER A 253 -22.16 3.07 -5.88
N ASP A 254 -22.47 2.23 -4.89
CA ASP A 254 -21.86 2.26 -3.54
C ASP A 254 -20.50 1.54 -3.48
N LYS A 255 -20.15 0.80 -4.53
CA LYS A 255 -18.91 0.04 -4.68
C LYS A 255 -18.52 -0.06 -6.15
N CYS A 256 -17.31 -0.55 -6.42
CA CYS A 256 -16.91 -1.03 -7.75
C CYS A 256 -17.06 -2.55 -7.80
N ALA A 257 -17.60 -3.06 -8.90
CA ALA A 257 -17.73 -4.49 -9.11
C ALA A 257 -17.22 -4.88 -10.50
N PHE A 258 -16.58 -6.05 -10.53
CA PHE A 258 -15.94 -6.59 -11.73
C PHE A 258 -16.45 -8.01 -12.00
N GLU A 259 -16.74 -8.31 -13.24
CA GLU A 259 -16.96 -9.67 -13.73
C GLU A 259 -15.73 -10.12 -14.52
N ALA A 260 -15.12 -11.21 -14.10
CA ALA A 260 -14.05 -11.85 -14.82
C ALA A 260 -14.54 -13.16 -15.42
N ARG A 261 -14.22 -13.39 -16.68
CA ARG A 261 -14.60 -14.60 -17.43
C ARG A 261 -13.38 -15.17 -18.12
N ARG A 262 -13.18 -16.49 -17.98
CA ARG A 262 -12.15 -17.19 -18.74
C ARG A 262 -12.58 -17.26 -20.19
N ARG A 263 -11.74 -16.81 -21.12
CA ARG A 263 -11.99 -16.99 -22.55
C ARG A 263 -11.89 -18.46 -22.91
N ALA A 264 -12.85 -18.93 -23.71
CA ALA A 264 -12.74 -20.25 -24.31
C ALA A 264 -11.45 -20.32 -25.14
N PRO A 265 -10.70 -21.46 -25.13
CA PRO A 265 -9.57 -21.63 -26.04
C PRO A 265 -10.03 -21.33 -27.48
N GLY A 266 -9.38 -20.38 -28.12
CA GLY A 266 -9.62 -20.15 -29.54
C GLY A 266 -9.41 -21.42 -30.35
N PRO A 267 -10.01 -21.54 -31.56
CA PRO A 267 -9.73 -22.68 -32.45
C PRO A 267 -8.22 -22.73 -32.65
N PRO A 268 -7.59 -23.97 -32.68
CA PRO A 268 -6.20 -24.12 -32.94
C PRO A 268 -5.81 -23.37 -34.22
N ALA A 269 -4.71 -22.60 -34.16
CA ALA A 269 -4.22 -21.91 -35.35
C ALA A 269 -4.11 -22.95 -36.50
N PRO A 270 -4.59 -22.62 -37.72
CA PRO A 270 -4.45 -23.54 -38.82
C PRO A 270 -3.00 -23.91 -38.99
N GLY A 271 -2.72 -25.22 -38.87
CA GLY A 271 -1.38 -25.78 -38.81
C GLY A 271 -0.52 -25.27 -39.97
N GLY A 272 0.54 -24.52 -39.64
CA GLY A 272 1.64 -24.29 -40.56
C GLY A 272 2.34 -25.64 -40.78
N GLN A 273 2.12 -26.20 -41.95
CA GLN A 273 2.93 -27.29 -42.52
C GLN A 273 4.23 -26.72 -43.05
#